data_9875be6934620daed1ea36635a6b5182
#
_entry.id   9875be6934620daed1ea36635a6b5182
#
_cell.length_a   1.000
_cell.length_b   1.000
_cell.length_c   1.000
_cell.angle_alpha   90.00
_cell.angle_beta   90.00
_cell.angle_gamma   90.00
#
_symmetry.space_group_name_H-M   'P 1'
#
loop_
_entity.id
_entity.type
_entity.pdbx_description
1 polymer ?
#
loop_
_entity_poly.entity_id
_entity_poly.type
_entity_poly.pdbx_seq_one_letter_code
_entity_poly.pdbx_strand_id
1 'polypeptide(L)'
;MADQARARRLAVRIREIVASTLESQVKDPRLGMVTITDARVTPDLRDATLYYTVYGDETARADSAAALDSARGVLRSQVGRQTGIKFTPTLAFVPDIVPEQVGRIDELIAVARDADAGLAEVRQGATYAGDPDPYRHEPDYVDETDDTGAVTEVDSASSAGQSSDS
;
A
#
# COMPACT_ATOMS: atom_id res chain seq x y z
N MET A 1 27.72 -11.81 6.58
CA MET A 1 26.50 -11.39 7.32
C MET A 1 26.72 -10.09 8.09
N ALA A 2 27.80 -9.96 8.87
CA ALA A 2 28.09 -8.75 9.63
C ALA A 2 28.28 -7.50 8.74
N ASP A 3 28.89 -7.64 7.59
CA ASP A 3 29.18 -6.51 6.68
C ASP A 3 27.91 -5.94 6.05
N GLN A 4 26.93 -6.75 5.72
CA GLN A 4 25.65 -6.29 5.17
C GLN A 4 24.81 -5.51 6.21
N ALA A 5 24.80 -5.97 7.47
CA ALA A 5 24.12 -5.24 8.55
C ALA A 5 24.81 -3.90 8.85
N ARG A 6 26.14 -3.87 8.73
CA ARG A 6 26.94 -2.65 8.87
C ARG A 6 26.68 -1.68 7.73
N ALA A 7 26.64 -2.16 6.49
CA ALA A 7 26.34 -1.37 5.30
C ALA A 7 24.93 -0.75 5.38
N ARG A 8 23.94 -1.50 5.85
CA ARG A 8 22.57 -0.97 6.04
C ARG A 8 22.51 0.15 7.09
N ARG A 9 23.15 -0.03 8.23
CA ARG A 9 23.22 1.02 9.27
C ARG A 9 23.92 2.27 8.76
N LEU A 10 25.00 2.09 8.02
CA LEU A 10 25.72 3.20 7.40
C LEU A 10 24.86 3.91 6.35
N ALA A 11 24.10 3.19 5.53
CA ALA A 11 23.21 3.75 4.54
C ALA A 11 22.15 4.68 5.17
N VAL A 12 21.51 4.24 6.24
CA VAL A 12 20.54 5.08 6.99
C VAL A 12 21.20 6.35 7.49
N ARG A 13 22.39 6.22 8.07
CA ARG A 13 23.13 7.38 8.58
C ARG A 13 23.56 8.34 7.47
N ILE A 14 24.04 7.84 6.34
CA ILE A 14 24.40 8.66 5.18
C ILE A 14 23.18 9.40 4.64
N ARG A 15 22.01 8.74 4.53
CA ARG A 15 20.76 9.37 4.10
C ARG A 15 20.42 10.58 4.98
N GLU A 16 20.45 10.42 6.29
CA GLU A 16 20.14 11.49 7.25
C GLU A 16 21.13 12.66 7.12
N ILE A 17 22.43 12.37 7.03
CA ILE A 17 23.47 13.38 6.90
C ILE A 17 23.30 14.16 5.59
N VAL A 18 23.08 13.47 4.50
CA VAL A 18 22.94 14.09 3.18
C VAL A 18 21.68 14.96 3.13
N ALA A 19 20.53 14.46 3.61
CA ALA A 19 19.28 15.23 3.68
C ALA A 19 19.46 16.52 4.50
N SER A 20 20.00 16.42 5.69
CA SER A 20 20.24 17.57 6.56
C SER A 20 21.27 18.56 5.96
N THR A 21 22.30 18.06 5.27
CA THR A 21 23.30 18.91 4.63
C THR A 21 22.75 19.65 3.41
N LEU A 22 21.90 18.99 2.63
CA LEU A 22 21.21 19.62 1.50
C LEU A 22 20.35 20.80 1.96
N GLU A 23 19.60 20.63 3.04
CA GLU A 23 18.75 21.69 3.59
C GLU A 23 19.54 22.86 4.20
N SER A 24 20.63 22.58 4.90
CA SER A 24 21.35 23.56 5.71
C SER A 24 22.54 24.22 5.04
N GLN A 25 23.26 23.50 4.15
CA GLN A 25 24.57 23.93 3.63
C GLN A 25 24.60 24.13 2.12
N VAL A 26 23.74 23.45 1.38
CA VAL A 26 23.70 23.58 -0.08
C VAL A 26 22.70 24.69 -0.45
N LYS A 27 23.24 25.84 -0.84
CA LYS A 27 22.47 27.02 -1.26
C LYS A 27 22.53 27.20 -2.79
N ASP A 28 22.36 26.13 -3.54
CA ASP A 28 22.32 26.20 -4.99
C ASP A 28 20.89 26.54 -5.45
N PRO A 29 20.66 27.64 -6.18
CA PRO A 29 19.33 28.04 -6.64
C PRO A 29 18.70 27.05 -7.64
N ARG A 30 19.51 26.17 -8.26
CA ARG A 30 19.03 25.07 -9.11
C ARG A 30 18.50 23.89 -8.33
N LEU A 31 18.84 23.81 -7.02
CA LEU A 31 18.32 22.77 -6.15
C LEU A 31 16.88 23.09 -5.78
N GLY A 32 15.94 22.42 -6.44
CA GLY A 32 14.52 22.51 -6.12
C GLY A 32 14.17 21.77 -4.83
N MET A 33 12.90 21.43 -4.65
CA MET A 33 12.46 20.62 -3.53
C MET A 33 12.89 19.15 -3.78
N VAL A 34 14.06 18.79 -3.27
CA VAL A 34 14.67 17.47 -3.36
C VAL A 34 14.47 16.72 -2.06
N THR A 35 13.99 15.49 -2.15
CA THR A 35 13.85 14.58 -1.00
C THR A 35 14.69 13.34 -1.25
N ILE A 36 15.56 12.98 -0.31
CA ILE A 36 16.31 11.73 -0.36
C ILE A 36 15.41 10.61 0.18
N THR A 37 15.03 9.70 -0.69
CA THR A 37 14.07 8.62 -0.38
C THR A 37 14.75 7.40 0.22
N ASP A 38 15.89 6.97 -0.33
CA ASP A 38 16.61 5.80 0.13
C ASP A 38 18.13 5.97 -0.05
N ALA A 39 18.89 5.12 0.60
CA ALA A 39 20.33 5.02 0.42
C ALA A 39 20.78 3.56 0.49
N ARG A 40 21.70 3.20 -0.38
CA ARG A 40 22.32 1.88 -0.39
C ARG A 40 23.85 2.02 -0.37
N VAL A 41 24.49 1.22 0.45
CA VAL A 41 25.94 1.18 0.57
C VAL A 41 26.40 -0.22 0.22
N THR A 42 27.45 -0.31 -0.58
CA THR A 42 28.06 -1.59 -0.94
C THR A 42 28.66 -2.29 0.29
N PRO A 43 28.73 -3.63 0.34
CA PRO A 43 29.25 -4.37 1.49
C PRO A 43 30.68 -4.00 1.88
N ASP A 44 31.49 -3.57 0.91
CA ASP A 44 32.86 -3.08 1.11
C ASP A 44 32.92 -1.63 1.61
N LEU A 45 31.76 -0.95 1.74
CA LEU A 45 31.59 0.42 2.20
C LEU A 45 32.29 1.47 1.33
N ARG A 46 32.54 1.17 0.06
CA ARG A 46 33.25 2.08 -0.86
C ARG A 46 32.32 2.98 -1.66
N ASP A 47 31.14 2.50 -1.98
CA ASP A 47 30.16 3.21 -2.78
C ASP A 47 28.83 3.32 -2.06
N ALA A 48 28.22 4.51 -2.14
CA ALA A 48 26.92 4.82 -1.62
C ALA A 48 26.04 5.39 -2.72
N THR A 49 24.92 4.73 -3.01
CA THR A 49 23.91 5.19 -3.95
C THR A 49 22.77 5.81 -3.16
N LEU A 50 22.46 7.05 -3.47
CA LEU A 50 21.36 7.82 -2.87
C LEU A 50 20.26 7.98 -3.89
N TYR A 51 19.07 7.56 -3.52
CA TYR A 51 17.86 7.74 -4.32
C TYR A 51 17.16 9.01 -3.90
N TYR A 52 16.71 9.78 -4.87
CA TYR A 52 16.06 11.06 -4.61
C TYR A 52 14.87 11.32 -5.51
N THR A 53 13.91 12.07 -5.01
CA THR A 53 12.80 12.62 -5.79
C THR A 53 12.88 14.13 -5.84
N VAL A 54 12.42 14.70 -6.95
CA VAL A 54 12.32 16.15 -7.15
C VAL A 54 10.87 16.50 -7.42
N TYR A 55 10.36 17.47 -6.69
CA TYR A 55 9.07 18.04 -7.00
C TYR A 55 9.21 19.11 -8.08
N GLY A 56 8.54 18.93 -9.20
CA GLY A 56 8.56 19.86 -10.33
C GLY A 56 8.56 19.15 -11.68
N ASP A 57 8.76 19.95 -12.70
CA ASP A 57 8.82 19.51 -14.10
C ASP A 57 10.19 18.89 -14.45
N GLU A 58 10.35 18.52 -15.71
CA GLU A 58 11.59 17.91 -16.21
C GLU A 58 12.79 18.86 -16.10
N THR A 59 12.57 20.17 -16.28
CA THR A 59 13.62 21.19 -16.11
C THR A 59 14.09 21.26 -14.67
N ALA A 60 13.16 21.27 -13.70
CA ALA A 60 13.47 21.23 -12.28
C ALA A 60 14.25 19.97 -11.88
N ARG A 61 13.93 18.82 -12.51
CA ARG A 61 14.66 17.55 -12.29
C ARG A 61 16.08 17.62 -12.81
N ALA A 62 16.28 18.13 -14.04
CA ALA A 62 17.60 18.27 -14.65
C ALA A 62 18.48 19.26 -13.86
N ASP A 63 17.93 20.40 -13.44
CA ASP A 63 18.62 21.41 -12.66
C ASP A 63 19.01 20.87 -11.27
N SER A 64 18.11 20.15 -10.61
CA SER A 64 18.38 19.53 -9.32
C SER A 64 19.43 18.43 -9.42
N ALA A 65 19.45 17.64 -10.49
CA ALA A 65 20.49 16.64 -10.73
C ALA A 65 21.88 17.29 -10.87
N ALA A 66 21.98 18.39 -11.65
CA ALA A 66 23.21 19.14 -11.81
C ALA A 66 23.68 19.80 -10.50
N ALA A 67 22.75 20.30 -9.68
CA ALA A 67 23.05 20.85 -8.36
C ALA A 67 23.57 19.79 -7.39
N LEU A 68 22.95 18.60 -7.36
CA LEU A 68 23.41 17.46 -6.55
C LEU A 68 24.82 17.02 -6.94
N ASP A 69 25.11 16.95 -8.24
CA ASP A 69 26.44 16.62 -8.72
C ASP A 69 27.49 17.67 -8.31
N SER A 70 27.14 18.94 -8.37
CA SER A 70 28.00 20.04 -7.91
C SER A 70 28.24 19.98 -6.39
N ALA A 71 27.22 19.60 -5.61
CA ALA A 71 27.29 19.50 -4.15
C ALA A 71 28.00 18.22 -3.66
N ARG A 72 28.28 17.24 -4.53
CA ARG A 72 28.82 15.93 -4.18
C ARG A 72 30.05 16.00 -3.26
N GLY A 73 30.97 16.93 -3.51
CA GLY A 73 32.17 17.11 -2.71
C GLY A 73 31.88 17.56 -1.26
N VAL A 74 30.97 18.51 -1.10
CA VAL A 74 30.53 19.00 0.21
C VAL A 74 29.81 17.90 0.98
N LEU A 75 28.88 17.22 0.34
CA LEU A 75 28.12 16.11 0.91
C LEU A 75 29.03 14.97 1.36
N ARG A 76 30.00 14.58 0.53
CA ARG A 76 30.99 13.55 0.87
C ARG A 76 31.85 13.95 2.06
N SER A 77 32.28 15.21 2.14
CA SER A 77 33.05 15.72 3.27
C SER A 77 32.25 15.66 4.58
N GLN A 78 30.97 16.02 4.55
CA GLN A 78 30.08 15.96 5.73
C GLN A 78 29.83 14.51 6.16
N VAL A 79 29.60 13.60 5.21
CA VAL A 79 29.49 12.17 5.52
C VAL A 79 30.74 11.66 6.23
N GLY A 80 31.92 11.98 5.72
CA GLY A 80 33.19 11.60 6.35
C GLY A 80 33.35 12.10 7.77
N ARG A 81 33.02 13.38 7.99
CA ARG A 81 33.10 14.02 9.31
C ARG A 81 32.15 13.41 10.34
N GLN A 82 30.90 13.16 9.95
CA GLN A 82 29.85 12.73 10.86
C GLN A 82 29.82 11.21 11.10
N THR A 83 30.32 10.42 10.15
CA THR A 83 30.38 8.96 10.31
C THR A 83 31.69 8.47 10.92
N GLY A 84 32.77 9.25 10.81
CA GLY A 84 34.09 8.89 11.35
C GLY A 84 34.71 7.63 10.72
N ILE A 85 34.20 7.21 9.56
CA ILE A 85 34.72 6.01 8.88
C ILE A 85 36.04 6.29 8.21
N LYS A 86 36.93 5.30 8.20
CA LYS A 86 38.31 5.43 7.64
C LYS A 86 38.28 5.82 6.17
N PHE A 87 37.33 5.30 5.40
CA PHE A 87 37.16 5.62 3.98
C PHE A 87 35.72 6.09 3.73
N THR A 88 35.59 7.35 3.34
CA THR A 88 34.32 7.92 2.97
C THR A 88 33.88 7.37 1.61
N PRO A 89 32.69 6.76 1.50
CA PRO A 89 32.23 6.21 0.23
C PRO A 89 32.08 7.27 -0.86
N THR A 90 32.16 6.84 -2.09
CA THR A 90 31.77 7.65 -3.24
C THR A 90 30.25 7.79 -3.24
N LEU A 91 29.74 8.99 -3.42
CA LEU A 91 28.29 9.24 -3.48
C LEU A 91 27.84 9.25 -4.95
N ALA A 92 26.84 8.45 -5.26
CA ALA A 92 26.13 8.47 -6.53
C ALA A 92 24.66 8.85 -6.26
N PHE A 93 24.11 9.72 -7.08
CA PHE A 93 22.73 10.16 -7.00
C PHE A 93 21.93 9.55 -8.14
N VAL A 94 20.80 8.91 -7.82
CA VAL A 94 19.92 8.25 -8.77
C VAL A 94 18.50 8.76 -8.54
N PRO A 95 17.81 9.29 -9.56
CA PRO A 95 16.43 9.69 -9.43
C PRO A 95 15.55 8.46 -9.13
N ASP A 96 14.69 8.59 -8.13
CA ASP A 96 13.71 7.58 -7.78
C ASP A 96 12.45 7.77 -8.65
N ILE A 97 12.25 6.85 -9.59
CA ILE A 97 11.25 6.94 -10.68
C ILE A 97 9.84 6.53 -10.20
N VAL A 98 9.58 6.51 -8.88
CA VAL A 98 8.24 6.20 -8.33
C VAL A 98 7.10 7.11 -8.88
N PRO A 99 7.35 8.39 -9.29
CA PRO A 99 6.29 9.24 -9.84
C PRO A 99 5.65 8.78 -11.16
N GLU A 100 6.36 8.02 -11.99
CA GLU A 100 5.77 7.54 -13.26
C GLU A 100 4.68 6.48 -13.06
N GLN A 101 4.70 5.78 -11.93
CA GLN A 101 3.66 4.82 -11.60
C GLN A 101 2.36 5.49 -11.14
N VAL A 102 2.42 6.69 -10.58
CA VAL A 102 1.22 7.43 -10.14
C VAL A 102 0.41 7.90 -11.35
N GLY A 103 1.05 8.45 -12.38
CA GLY A 103 0.37 8.83 -13.63
C GLY A 103 -0.25 7.62 -14.34
N ARG A 104 0.43 6.47 -14.29
CA ARG A 104 -0.09 5.23 -14.89
C ARG A 104 -1.25 4.64 -14.10
N ILE A 105 -1.28 4.82 -12.78
CA ILE A 105 -2.41 4.42 -11.93
C ILE A 105 -3.62 5.30 -12.23
N ASP A 106 -3.46 6.61 -12.37
CA ASP A 106 -4.54 7.52 -12.72
C ASP A 106 -5.12 7.22 -14.10
N GLU A 107 -4.29 6.89 -15.07
CA GLU A 107 -4.70 6.46 -16.42
C GLU A 107 -5.48 5.13 -16.37
N LEU A 108 -5.02 4.15 -15.59
CA LEU A 108 -5.71 2.88 -15.40
C LEU A 108 -7.05 3.05 -14.68
N ILE A 109 -7.14 3.95 -13.72
CA ILE A 109 -8.38 4.30 -13.03
C ILE A 109 -9.37 4.96 -14.01
N ALA A 110 -8.90 5.86 -14.89
CA ALA A 110 -9.73 6.47 -15.91
C ALA A 110 -10.30 5.42 -16.88
N VAL A 111 -9.46 4.51 -17.36
CA VAL A 111 -9.88 3.40 -18.24
C VAL A 111 -10.89 2.49 -17.54
N ALA A 112 -10.69 2.18 -16.27
CA ALA A 112 -11.63 1.36 -15.50
C ALA A 112 -12.99 2.06 -15.31
N ARG A 113 -13.00 3.36 -15.04
CA ARG A 113 -14.24 4.15 -14.93
C ARG A 113 -15.02 4.22 -16.24
N ASP A 114 -14.33 4.36 -17.38
CA ASP A 114 -14.97 4.36 -18.68
C ASP A 114 -15.57 2.99 -19.02
N ALA A 115 -14.88 1.92 -18.68
CA ALA A 115 -15.39 0.55 -18.82
C ALA A 115 -16.63 0.30 -17.94
N ASP A 116 -16.62 0.75 -16.69
CA ASP A 116 -17.75 0.65 -15.77
C ASP A 116 -18.96 1.47 -16.24
N ALA A 117 -18.75 2.65 -16.82
CA ALA A 117 -19.81 3.47 -17.42
C ALA A 117 -20.47 2.76 -18.60
N GLY A 118 -19.66 2.14 -19.48
CA GLY A 118 -20.16 1.32 -20.59
C GLY A 118 -20.97 0.10 -20.13
N LEU A 119 -20.54 -0.56 -19.06
CA LEU A 119 -21.27 -1.67 -18.44
C LEU A 119 -22.60 -1.22 -17.80
N ALA A 120 -22.64 -0.03 -17.22
CA ALA A 120 -23.84 0.53 -16.64
C ALA A 120 -24.90 0.85 -17.73
N GLU A 121 -24.50 1.33 -18.89
CA GLU A 121 -25.39 1.55 -20.03
C GLU A 121 -25.97 0.24 -20.58
N VAL A 122 -25.13 -0.81 -20.69
CA VAL A 122 -25.59 -2.14 -21.10
C VAL A 122 -26.58 -2.74 -20.11
N ARG A 123 -26.35 -2.53 -18.81
CA ARG A 123 -27.27 -2.98 -17.75
C ARG A 123 -28.61 -2.27 -17.75
N GLN A 124 -28.65 -0.99 -18.09
CA GLN A 124 -29.93 -0.24 -18.22
C GLN A 124 -30.77 -0.71 -19.42
N GLY A 125 -30.14 -1.26 -20.46
CA GLY A 125 -30.83 -1.83 -21.62
C GLY A 125 -31.12 -3.31 -21.52
N ALA A 126 -30.58 -4.01 -20.53
CA ALA A 126 -30.79 -5.46 -20.35
C ALA A 126 -32.10 -5.72 -19.60
N THR A 127 -33.06 -6.36 -20.29
CA THR A 127 -34.24 -6.91 -19.65
C THR A 127 -33.82 -8.15 -18.86
N TYR A 128 -34.12 -8.16 -17.56
CA TYR A 128 -33.88 -9.33 -16.70
C TYR A 128 -34.63 -10.54 -17.24
N ALA A 129 -33.91 -11.57 -17.68
CA ALA A 129 -34.50 -12.78 -18.29
C ALA A 129 -34.82 -13.86 -17.25
N GLY A 130 -34.74 -13.55 -15.96
CA GLY A 130 -35.07 -14.47 -14.87
C GLY A 130 -36.41 -14.14 -14.24
N ASP A 131 -36.89 -15.06 -13.39
CA ASP A 131 -38.11 -14.87 -12.61
C ASP A 131 -37.96 -13.62 -11.70
N PRO A 132 -38.94 -12.70 -11.70
CA PRO A 132 -38.93 -11.51 -10.86
C PRO A 132 -38.87 -11.79 -9.35
N ASP A 133 -39.16 -13.00 -8.91
CA ASP A 133 -39.02 -13.44 -7.52
C ASP A 133 -38.46 -14.87 -7.42
N PRO A 134 -37.11 -15.03 -7.48
CA PRO A 134 -36.47 -16.34 -7.40
C PRO A 134 -36.56 -17.01 -6.02
N TYR A 135 -37.12 -16.31 -5.02
CA TYR A 135 -37.33 -16.83 -3.66
C TYR A 135 -38.78 -17.02 -3.31
N ARG A 136 -39.67 -16.97 -4.31
CA ARG A 136 -41.08 -17.27 -4.10
C ARG A 136 -41.20 -18.76 -3.78
N HIS A 137 -41.39 -19.08 -2.51
CA HIS A 137 -41.76 -20.42 -2.08
C HIS A 137 -43.16 -20.68 -2.60
N GLU A 138 -43.33 -21.74 -3.36
CA GLU A 138 -44.67 -22.27 -3.66
C GLU A 138 -45.35 -22.57 -2.32
N PRO A 139 -46.63 -22.21 -2.17
CA PRO A 139 -47.37 -22.57 -0.96
C PRO A 139 -47.37 -24.11 -0.84
N ASP A 140 -46.99 -24.58 0.33
CA ASP A 140 -47.05 -25.98 0.70
C ASP A 140 -48.40 -26.54 0.32
N TYR A 141 -48.36 -27.55 -0.53
CA TYR A 141 -49.53 -28.36 -0.91
C TYR A 141 -49.97 -29.07 0.38
N VAL A 142 -50.99 -28.57 1.04
CA VAL A 142 -51.70 -29.28 2.10
C VAL A 142 -52.46 -30.39 1.41
N ASP A 143 -51.95 -31.62 1.53
CA ASP A 143 -52.62 -32.83 1.16
C ASP A 143 -53.78 -33.06 2.15
N GLU A 144 -54.99 -32.64 1.75
CA GLU A 144 -56.19 -33.05 2.40
C GLU A 144 -56.51 -34.50 2.01
N THR A 145 -56.04 -35.40 2.81
CA THR A 145 -56.61 -36.75 2.88
C THR A 145 -56.99 -37.06 4.30
N ASP A 146 -58.21 -36.70 4.55
CA ASP A 146 -59.32 -37.61 4.86
C ASP A 146 -59.23 -38.31 6.22
N ASP A 147 -60.14 -37.78 7.00
CA ASP A 147 -60.81 -38.31 8.15
C ASP A 147 -61.23 -39.76 8.03
N THR A 148 -60.89 -40.55 9.00
CA THR A 148 -61.84 -41.49 9.57
C THR A 148 -61.39 -42.02 10.92
N GLY A 149 -62.03 -41.61 11.95
CA GLY A 149 -62.71 -42.43 12.93
C GLY A 149 -61.92 -43.27 13.90
N ALA A 150 -62.02 -42.91 15.12
CA ALA A 150 -62.55 -43.82 16.18
C ALA A 150 -61.91 -43.48 17.52
N VAL A 151 -62.81 -43.05 18.32
CA VAL A 151 -62.82 -43.00 19.76
C VAL A 151 -62.25 -44.23 20.46
N THR A 152 -61.53 -44.00 21.55
CA THR A 152 -61.70 -44.64 22.90
C THR A 152 -60.76 -43.95 23.91
N GLU A 153 -61.30 -43.24 24.72
CA GLU A 153 -61.43 -43.25 26.20
C GLU A 153 -60.49 -44.22 26.92
N VAL A 154 -59.87 -43.75 27.91
CA VAL A 154 -59.74 -44.05 29.33
C VAL A 154 -58.38 -43.52 29.88
N ASP A 155 -58.47 -42.63 30.72
CA ASP A 155 -58.55 -42.58 32.19
C ASP A 155 -57.27 -42.89 32.94
N SER A 156 -57.13 -42.05 33.91
CA SER A 156 -56.39 -42.26 35.19
C SER A 156 -54.88 -41.89 35.25
N ALA A 157 -54.77 -40.85 35.85
CA ALA A 157 -54.42 -40.65 37.28
C ALA A 157 -52.87 -40.70 37.61
N SER A 158 -52.61 -39.65 38.22
CA SER A 158 -51.96 -39.55 39.52
C SER A 158 -50.43 -39.54 39.61
N SER A 159 -50.05 -38.50 40.14
CA SER A 159 -49.31 -38.33 41.39
C SER A 159 -47.83 -38.00 41.25
N ALA A 160 -47.58 -36.77 41.58
CA ALA A 160 -46.95 -36.31 42.81
C ALA A 160 -45.44 -36.64 42.98
N GLY A 161 -44.76 -35.64 43.41
CA GLY A 161 -43.61 -35.75 44.27
C GLY A 161 -42.41 -34.96 43.71
N GLN A 162 -42.25 -33.73 44.06
CA GLN A 162 -41.59 -33.17 45.24
C GLN A 162 -40.10 -33.50 45.34
N SER A 163 -39.43 -32.44 45.44
CA SER A 163 -38.40 -32.04 46.39
C SER A 163 -36.95 -32.17 45.91
N SER A 164 -36.38 -31.03 45.87
CA SER A 164 -35.45 -30.43 46.84
C SER A 164 -33.99 -30.81 46.66
N ASP A 165 -33.26 -29.78 46.55
CA ASP A 165 -32.18 -29.39 47.44
C ASP A 165 -30.78 -29.95 47.16
N SER A 166 -29.94 -29.18 46.86
CA SER A 166 -28.75 -28.58 47.47
C SER A 166 -27.88 -27.96 46.41
#